data_569e6e41f63c8ebb8b6d95b32932830d
#
_entry.id   569e6e41f63c8ebb8b6d95b32932830d
#
_cell.length_a   1.000
_cell.length_b   1.000
_cell.length_c   1.000
_cell.angle_alpha   90.00
_cell.angle_beta   90.00
_cell.angle_gamma   90.00
#
_symmetry.space_group_name_H-M   'P 1'
#
loop_
_entity.id
_entity.type
_entity.pdbx_description
1 polymer ?
#
loop_
_entity_poly.entity_id
_entity_poly.type
_entity_poly.pdbx_seq_one_letter_code
_entity_poly.pdbx_strand_id
1 'polypeptide(L)'
;MTSHDHMTDMKTWKISITSLKEYVPTIEEVLYSLDFEHFPTVSSFEIIGNEDYWTVEGYFNNEPNSITLSSEIKRTAGIFGIEAPRAEIELLDNKNWVAESQILLKPIEAGSFFLYGQHDFNDIPEDKISIHIEAGEAFGTGGHETTAGCLLLLSKLSEHIKPSTILDLGSGSGVLAIAAAKLWNTKIIAADIDPIATKTAKANILQNNIPLIEDNKSQDNGIICLTSDGFENSILANHAPYDLIIANILAKPLQILAEGITDNLKEDAYLVLSGLLDVQEEAVLNAYKAQGWELFDRQIINEWHSLLLKKI
;
A
#
# COMPACT_ATOMS: atom_id res chain seq x y z
N MET A 1 37.64 -1.19 -17.16
CA MET A 1 36.88 -0.05 -17.67
C MET A 1 35.56 -0.06 -16.95
N THR A 2 35.45 0.73 -15.95
CA THR A 2 34.34 0.82 -15.01
C THR A 2 33.28 1.74 -15.61
N SER A 3 32.10 1.18 -15.97
CA SER A 3 30.91 1.95 -16.28
C SER A 3 30.33 2.46 -14.97
N HIS A 4 30.55 3.72 -14.65
CA HIS A 4 29.75 4.44 -13.66
C HIS A 4 28.40 4.71 -14.31
N ASP A 5 27.39 3.98 -13.87
CA ASP A 5 25.99 4.32 -14.14
C ASP A 5 25.69 5.68 -13.51
N HIS A 6 25.32 6.63 -14.35
CA HIS A 6 24.75 7.89 -13.95
C HIS A 6 23.38 7.64 -13.31
N MET A 7 23.32 7.45 -12.01
CA MET A 7 22.12 7.79 -11.25
C MET A 7 21.98 9.32 -11.36
N THR A 8 21.07 9.78 -12.20
CA THR A 8 20.61 11.17 -12.21
C THR A 8 20.04 11.47 -10.82
N ASP A 9 20.68 12.40 -10.12
CA ASP A 9 20.19 13.01 -8.88
C ASP A 9 18.80 13.63 -9.16
N MET A 10 17.72 12.88 -8.96
CA MET A 10 16.36 13.40 -9.08
C MET A 10 16.11 14.31 -7.88
N LYS A 11 16.02 15.60 -8.14
CA LYS A 11 15.67 16.61 -7.15
C LYS A 11 14.16 16.61 -6.96
N THR A 12 13.71 16.56 -5.73
CA THR A 12 12.29 16.69 -5.40
C THR A 12 12.05 18.06 -4.79
N TRP A 13 11.06 18.77 -5.31
CA TRP A 13 10.62 20.06 -4.79
C TRP A 13 9.31 19.89 -4.05
N LYS A 14 9.18 20.51 -2.89
CA LYS A 14 7.94 20.53 -2.11
C LYS A 14 7.34 21.93 -2.09
N ILE A 15 6.04 22.01 -2.33
CA ILE A 15 5.22 23.19 -2.08
C ILE A 15 4.35 22.89 -0.87
N SER A 16 4.33 23.78 0.14
CA SER A 16 3.44 23.68 1.28
C SER A 16 2.54 24.92 1.35
N ILE A 17 1.23 24.74 1.48
CA ILE A 17 0.22 25.81 1.57
C ILE A 17 -0.71 25.51 2.74
N THR A 18 -0.78 26.45 3.70
CA THR A 18 -1.76 26.37 4.80
C THR A 18 -3.01 27.17 4.45
N SER A 19 -4.18 26.54 4.55
CA SER A 19 -5.47 27.17 4.23
C SER A 19 -6.59 26.62 5.11
N LEU A 20 -7.75 27.30 5.06
CA LEU A 20 -8.98 26.75 5.66
C LEU A 20 -9.38 25.47 4.96
N LYS A 21 -9.93 24.53 5.71
CA LYS A 21 -10.37 23.20 5.26
C LYS A 21 -11.25 23.24 4.00
N GLU A 22 -12.16 24.21 3.94
CA GLU A 22 -13.10 24.36 2.81
C GLU A 22 -12.43 24.68 1.48
N TYR A 23 -11.19 25.22 1.49
CA TYR A 23 -10.44 25.55 0.27
C TYR A 23 -9.39 24.50 -0.13
N VAL A 24 -9.21 23.44 0.67
CA VAL A 24 -8.25 22.36 0.39
C VAL A 24 -8.43 21.77 -1.01
N PRO A 25 -9.63 21.36 -1.45
CA PRO A 25 -9.80 20.77 -2.78
C PRO A 25 -9.39 21.72 -3.91
N THR A 26 -9.62 23.01 -3.73
CA THR A 26 -9.27 24.02 -4.74
C THR A 26 -7.76 24.25 -4.80
N ILE A 27 -7.08 24.20 -3.65
CA ILE A 27 -5.62 24.32 -3.61
C ILE A 27 -4.96 23.08 -4.20
N GLU A 28 -5.50 21.89 -3.97
CA GLU A 28 -5.06 20.66 -4.63
C GLU A 28 -5.16 20.76 -6.15
N GLU A 29 -6.26 21.28 -6.69
CA GLU A 29 -6.42 21.55 -8.13
C GLU A 29 -5.36 22.52 -8.66
N VAL A 30 -5.04 23.60 -7.91
CA VAL A 30 -3.96 24.52 -8.29
C VAL A 30 -2.63 23.78 -8.36
N LEU A 31 -2.29 22.94 -7.38
CA LEU A 31 -1.04 22.20 -7.40
C LEU A 31 -0.96 21.21 -8.54
N TYR A 32 -2.03 20.47 -8.83
CA TYR A 32 -2.11 19.57 -10.00
C TYR A 32 -1.95 20.32 -11.33
N SER A 33 -2.40 21.57 -11.40
CA SER A 33 -2.32 22.38 -12.63
C SER A 33 -0.92 22.92 -12.95
N LEU A 34 0.04 22.82 -12.03
CA LEU A 34 1.39 23.34 -12.21
C LEU A 34 2.29 22.46 -13.08
N ASP A 35 2.01 21.16 -13.15
CA ASP A 35 2.77 20.21 -13.98
C ASP A 35 1.80 19.14 -14.55
N PHE A 36 1.35 19.36 -15.78
CA PHE A 36 0.46 18.43 -16.48
C PHE A 36 1.20 17.27 -17.16
N GLU A 37 2.52 17.35 -17.30
CA GLU A 37 3.32 16.29 -17.92
C GLU A 37 3.73 15.23 -16.90
N HIS A 38 3.98 15.66 -15.65
CA HIS A 38 4.44 14.79 -14.55
C HIS A 38 3.60 15.09 -13.31
N PHE A 39 2.35 14.68 -13.31
CA PHE A 39 1.40 14.95 -12.22
C PHE A 39 2.07 14.89 -10.85
N PRO A 40 2.04 16.01 -10.08
CA PRO A 40 2.65 16.03 -8.74
C PRO A 40 1.89 15.09 -7.79
N THR A 41 2.58 14.55 -6.81
CA THR A 41 1.91 13.91 -5.67
C THR A 41 1.42 15.01 -4.75
N VAL A 42 0.12 15.05 -4.46
CA VAL A 42 -0.51 16.03 -3.57
C VAL A 42 -1.11 15.31 -2.37
N SER A 43 -0.88 15.85 -1.18
CA SER A 43 -1.40 15.34 0.10
C SER A 43 -1.88 16.48 0.96
N SER A 44 -2.91 16.27 1.78
CA SER A 44 -3.50 17.26 2.68
C SER A 44 -3.58 16.71 4.10
N PHE A 45 -3.21 17.54 5.07
CA PHE A 45 -3.12 17.15 6.47
C PHE A 45 -3.82 18.19 7.37
N GLU A 46 -4.53 17.69 8.36
CA GLU A 46 -5.08 18.52 9.44
C GLU A 46 -3.96 19.08 10.32
N ILE A 47 -4.07 20.36 10.72
CA ILE A 47 -3.11 20.94 11.64
C ILE A 47 -3.51 20.59 13.07
N ILE A 48 -2.63 19.84 13.76
CA ILE A 48 -2.87 19.41 15.14
C ILE A 48 -3.16 20.64 16.03
N GLY A 49 -4.34 20.64 16.63
CA GLY A 49 -4.80 21.72 17.51
C GLY A 49 -5.51 22.88 16.80
N ASN A 50 -5.77 22.74 15.49
CA ASN A 50 -6.57 23.72 14.75
C ASN A 50 -7.37 23.03 13.63
N GLU A 51 -8.58 22.58 13.94
CA GLU A 51 -9.45 21.80 13.04
C GLU A 51 -9.92 22.58 11.79
N ASP A 52 -9.85 23.90 11.81
CA ASP A 52 -10.28 24.76 10.71
C ASP A 52 -9.21 24.91 9.62
N TYR A 53 -7.94 24.64 9.93
CA TYR A 53 -6.81 24.85 9.02
C TYR A 53 -6.12 23.52 8.67
N TRP A 54 -5.81 23.40 7.38
CA TRP A 54 -5.12 22.26 6.81
C TRP A 54 -3.86 22.71 6.07
N THR A 55 -2.86 21.84 6.02
CA THR A 55 -1.71 22.02 5.14
C THR A 55 -1.88 21.14 3.91
N VAL A 56 -1.74 21.72 2.72
CA VAL A 56 -1.70 21.02 1.44
C VAL A 56 -0.26 21.00 0.96
N GLU A 57 0.28 19.84 0.69
CA GLU A 57 1.64 19.64 0.18
C GLU A 57 1.62 19.01 -1.21
N GLY A 58 2.42 19.60 -2.12
CA GLY A 58 2.63 19.06 -3.47
C GLY A 58 4.11 18.77 -3.70
N TYR A 59 4.41 17.59 -4.27
CA TYR A 59 5.77 17.12 -4.54
C TYR A 59 6.02 17.05 -6.04
N PHE A 60 7.08 17.69 -6.52
CA PHE A 60 7.39 17.92 -7.92
C PHE A 60 8.80 17.41 -8.26
N ASN A 61 8.96 16.82 -9.44
CA ASN A 61 10.26 16.37 -9.94
C ASN A 61 11.12 17.52 -10.51
N ASN A 62 10.51 18.67 -10.79
CA ASN A 62 11.16 19.86 -11.31
C ASN A 62 10.85 21.07 -10.42
N GLU A 63 11.71 22.09 -10.45
CA GLU A 63 11.49 23.32 -9.72
C GLU A 63 10.18 24.00 -10.16
N PRO A 64 9.18 24.14 -9.26
CA PRO A 64 7.93 24.78 -9.60
C PRO A 64 8.13 26.26 -9.90
N ASN A 65 7.44 26.77 -10.92
CA ASN A 65 7.51 28.20 -11.24
C ASN A 65 6.77 29.02 -10.18
N SER A 66 7.53 29.69 -9.32
CA SER A 66 7.01 30.49 -8.20
C SER A 66 6.09 31.66 -8.64
N ILE A 67 6.30 32.21 -9.82
CA ILE A 67 5.47 33.27 -10.38
C ILE A 67 4.11 32.72 -10.80
N THR A 68 4.10 31.58 -11.51
CA THR A 68 2.87 30.89 -11.91
C THR A 68 2.09 30.45 -10.69
N LEU A 69 2.74 29.79 -9.72
CA LEU A 69 2.12 29.38 -8.45
C LEU A 69 1.47 30.56 -7.73
N SER A 70 2.20 31.66 -7.54
CA SER A 70 1.70 32.85 -6.85
C SER A 70 0.51 33.50 -7.60
N SER A 71 0.54 33.48 -8.93
CA SER A 71 -0.56 34.03 -9.74
C SER A 71 -1.82 33.18 -9.64
N GLU A 72 -1.70 31.86 -9.69
CA GLU A 72 -2.83 30.93 -9.59
C GLU A 72 -3.45 30.96 -8.18
N ILE A 73 -2.64 30.98 -7.13
CA ILE A 73 -3.14 31.13 -5.76
C ILE A 73 -3.89 32.44 -5.59
N LYS A 74 -3.35 33.58 -6.08
CA LYS A 74 -4.03 34.88 -6.01
C LYS A 74 -5.32 34.92 -6.80
N ARG A 75 -5.32 34.35 -8.03
CA ARG A 75 -6.50 34.25 -8.86
C ARG A 75 -7.60 33.47 -8.16
N THR A 76 -7.24 32.33 -7.59
CA THR A 76 -8.15 31.42 -6.87
C THR A 76 -8.70 32.08 -5.60
N ALA A 77 -7.84 32.67 -4.78
CA ALA A 77 -8.24 33.40 -3.57
C ALA A 77 -9.19 34.58 -3.90
N GLY A 78 -8.94 35.27 -5.01
CA GLY A 78 -9.82 36.35 -5.49
C GLY A 78 -11.22 35.88 -5.88
N ILE A 79 -11.38 34.66 -6.41
CA ILE A 79 -12.69 34.08 -6.72
C ILE A 79 -13.51 33.85 -5.44
N PHE A 80 -12.87 33.44 -4.37
CA PHE A 80 -13.52 33.20 -3.08
C PHE A 80 -13.56 34.42 -2.15
N GLY A 81 -12.95 35.55 -2.54
CA GLY A 81 -12.92 36.77 -1.74
C GLY A 81 -12.10 36.64 -0.44
N ILE A 82 -11.09 35.78 -0.42
CA ILE A 82 -10.21 35.54 0.71
C ILE A 82 -8.81 36.10 0.47
N GLU A 83 -8.05 36.25 1.53
CA GLU A 83 -6.63 36.58 1.44
C GLU A 83 -5.88 35.36 0.83
N ALA A 84 -4.98 35.63 -0.12
CA ALA A 84 -4.22 34.57 -0.78
C ALA A 84 -3.28 33.87 0.23
N PRO A 85 -3.41 32.57 0.45
CA PRO A 85 -2.51 31.86 1.35
C PRO A 85 -1.08 31.91 0.84
N ARG A 86 -0.13 31.88 1.78
CA ARG A 86 1.30 31.84 1.46
C ARG A 86 1.70 30.43 1.08
N ALA A 87 2.39 30.31 -0.06
CA ALA A 87 3.05 29.08 -0.46
C ALA A 87 4.53 29.14 -0.07
N GLU A 88 5.03 28.04 0.46
CA GLU A 88 6.45 27.83 0.74
C GLU A 88 6.96 26.78 -0.25
N ILE A 89 8.09 27.09 -0.93
CA ILE A 89 8.73 26.19 -1.89
C ILE A 89 10.07 25.78 -1.29
N GLU A 90 10.31 24.49 -1.19
CA GLU A 90 11.51 23.91 -0.63
C GLU A 90 12.10 22.89 -1.58
N LEU A 91 13.41 22.97 -1.85
CA LEU A 91 14.16 21.89 -2.48
C LEU A 91 14.44 20.85 -1.40
N LEU A 92 13.87 19.67 -1.57
CA LEU A 92 14.18 18.55 -0.68
C LEU A 92 15.54 17.97 -1.11
N ASP A 93 16.54 18.15 -0.25
CA ASP A 93 17.83 17.50 -0.45
C ASP A 93 17.58 15.98 -0.53
N ASN A 94 18.22 15.32 -1.51
CA ASN A 94 18.15 13.86 -1.70
C ASN A 94 18.74 13.06 -0.51
N LYS A 95 18.95 13.72 0.62
CA LYS A 95 19.36 13.13 1.87
C LYS A 95 18.17 12.49 2.58
N ASN A 96 17.96 11.19 2.26
CA ASN A 96 17.37 10.26 3.22
C ASN A 96 15.95 10.50 3.74
N TRP A 97 15.01 10.97 2.90
CA TRP A 97 13.59 10.83 3.25
C TRP A 97 13.22 9.37 3.52
N VAL A 98 13.82 8.46 2.75
CA VAL A 98 13.70 7.02 3.01
C VAL A 98 14.25 6.68 4.40
N ALA A 99 15.39 7.21 4.80
CA ALA A 99 15.98 6.94 6.11
C ALA A 99 15.26 7.68 7.26
N GLU A 100 14.76 8.89 7.05
CA GLU A 100 13.99 9.61 8.10
C GLU A 100 12.59 9.02 8.28
N SER A 101 11.92 8.62 7.21
CA SER A 101 10.67 7.86 7.31
C SER A 101 10.88 6.45 7.87
N GLN A 102 12.05 5.83 7.65
CA GLN A 102 12.43 4.56 8.26
C GLN A 102 12.60 4.67 9.78
N ILE A 103 13.15 5.78 10.28
CA ILE A 103 13.31 6.03 11.73
C ILE A 103 11.95 6.24 12.43
N LEU A 104 10.90 6.62 11.69
CA LEU A 104 9.57 6.91 12.24
C LEU A 104 8.64 5.70 12.28
N LEU A 105 8.99 4.60 11.60
CA LEU A 105 8.19 3.38 11.60
C LEU A 105 8.52 2.56 12.85
N LYS A 106 7.68 2.67 13.86
CA LYS A 106 7.74 1.76 15.02
C LYS A 106 7.47 0.33 14.56
N PRO A 107 8.12 -0.67 15.17
CA PRO A 107 7.79 -2.07 14.92
C PRO A 107 6.29 -2.33 15.10
N ILE A 108 5.73 -3.17 14.23
CA ILE A 108 4.32 -3.57 14.32
C ILE A 108 4.25 -4.97 14.88
N GLU A 109 3.61 -5.11 16.05
CA GLU A 109 3.25 -6.40 16.60
C GLU A 109 1.78 -6.71 16.27
N ALA A 110 1.53 -7.78 15.50
CA ALA A 110 0.20 -8.18 15.08
C ALA A 110 0.07 -9.71 15.06
N GLY A 111 -0.67 -10.26 16.02
CA GLY A 111 -0.84 -11.72 16.16
C GLY A 111 0.50 -12.43 16.37
N SER A 112 0.79 -13.40 15.51
CA SER A 112 2.05 -14.14 15.53
C SER A 112 3.24 -13.38 14.95
N PHE A 113 3.04 -12.18 14.42
CA PHE A 113 4.04 -11.45 13.64
C PHE A 113 4.65 -10.28 14.39
N PHE A 114 5.90 -9.99 14.02
CA PHE A 114 6.64 -8.80 14.39
C PHE A 114 7.30 -8.22 13.13
N LEU A 115 6.77 -7.08 12.66
CA LEU A 115 7.33 -6.34 11.54
C LEU A 115 8.32 -5.31 12.05
N TYR A 116 9.49 -5.25 11.44
CA TYR A 116 10.54 -4.34 11.88
C TYR A 116 11.36 -3.82 10.69
N GLY A 117 11.90 -2.61 10.85
CA GLY A 117 12.90 -2.02 9.96
C GLY A 117 14.33 -2.32 10.41
N GLN A 118 15.30 -1.88 9.63
CA GLN A 118 16.72 -2.13 9.90
C GLN A 118 17.19 -1.62 11.29
N HIS A 119 16.52 -0.59 11.82
CA HIS A 119 16.90 0.02 13.10
C HIS A 119 16.44 -0.78 14.33
N ASP A 120 15.45 -1.67 14.18
CA ASP A 120 14.80 -2.39 15.28
C ASP A 120 15.29 -3.84 15.42
N PHE A 121 16.38 -4.20 14.75
CA PHE A 121 16.90 -5.58 14.67
C PHE A 121 17.21 -6.21 16.03
N ASN A 122 17.52 -5.40 17.04
CA ASN A 122 17.89 -5.88 18.37
C ASN A 122 16.69 -6.18 19.30
N ASP A 123 15.47 -5.81 18.89
CA ASP A 123 14.27 -5.86 19.72
C ASP A 123 13.27 -6.95 19.27
N ILE A 124 13.71 -7.90 18.44
CA ILE A 124 12.83 -8.95 17.89
C ILE A 124 12.48 -9.97 18.98
N PRO A 125 11.18 -10.14 19.32
CA PRO A 125 10.74 -11.15 20.27
C PRO A 125 10.97 -12.57 19.74
N GLU A 126 11.47 -13.49 20.61
CA GLU A 126 11.79 -14.88 20.22
C GLU A 126 10.55 -15.71 19.87
N ASP A 127 9.38 -15.35 20.39
CA ASP A 127 8.10 -16.05 20.18
C ASP A 127 7.33 -15.56 18.96
N LYS A 128 7.86 -14.60 18.20
CA LYS A 128 7.20 -14.00 17.03
C LYS A 128 7.85 -14.41 15.71
N ILE A 129 7.03 -14.45 14.68
CA ILE A 129 7.47 -14.57 13.30
C ILE A 129 7.94 -13.18 12.86
N SER A 130 9.25 -12.99 12.78
CA SER A 130 9.83 -11.71 12.39
C SER A 130 9.75 -11.51 10.88
N ILE A 131 9.36 -10.30 10.46
CA ILE A 131 9.33 -9.88 9.07
C ILE A 131 10.10 -8.57 8.95
N HIS A 132 11.19 -8.60 8.19
CA HIS A 132 11.99 -7.41 7.89
C HIS A 132 11.42 -6.71 6.66
N ILE A 133 10.99 -5.46 6.81
CA ILE A 133 10.50 -4.63 5.71
C ILE A 133 11.25 -3.30 5.73
N GLU A 134 11.97 -3.03 4.67
CA GLU A 134 12.51 -1.70 4.45
C GLU A 134 11.36 -0.75 4.10
N ALA A 135 11.30 0.38 4.81
CA ALA A 135 10.40 1.46 4.44
C ALA A 135 10.87 2.03 3.09
N GLY A 136 10.14 1.70 2.04
CA GLY A 136 10.34 2.23 0.70
C GLY A 136 9.09 2.99 0.26
N GLU A 137 9.16 3.63 -0.90
CA GLU A 137 8.07 4.35 -1.56
C GLU A 137 6.79 3.49 -1.77
N ALA A 138 6.90 2.16 -1.65
CA ALA A 138 5.80 1.22 -1.81
C ALA A 138 4.99 0.95 -0.50
N PHE A 139 5.35 1.55 0.63
CA PHE A 139 4.56 1.47 1.85
C PHE A 139 3.50 2.58 1.80
N GLY A 140 2.29 2.25 1.35
CA GLY A 140 1.19 3.21 1.17
C GLY A 140 0.81 3.96 2.46
N THR A 141 0.41 5.20 2.31
CA THR A 141 0.10 6.22 3.32
C THR A 141 -1.10 5.91 4.26
N GLY A 142 -1.63 4.70 4.27
CA GLY A 142 -2.69 4.21 5.17
C GLY A 142 -2.36 2.85 5.79
N GLY A 143 -1.09 2.45 5.81
CA GLY A 143 -0.67 1.08 5.77
C GLY A 143 -0.48 0.33 7.08
N HIS A 144 -0.35 0.98 8.22
CA HIS A 144 -0.03 0.23 9.44
C HIS A 144 -1.24 -0.54 9.99
N GLU A 145 -2.39 0.09 10.05
CA GLU A 145 -3.62 -0.50 10.58
C GLU A 145 -4.16 -1.61 9.66
N THR A 146 -4.20 -1.37 8.35
CA THR A 146 -4.69 -2.35 7.37
C THR A 146 -3.80 -3.57 7.29
N THR A 147 -2.48 -3.37 7.30
CA THR A 147 -1.49 -4.44 7.33
C THR A 147 -1.58 -5.23 8.64
N ALA A 148 -1.64 -4.55 9.77
CA ALA A 148 -1.79 -5.21 11.09
C ALA A 148 -3.08 -6.01 11.16
N GLY A 149 -4.20 -5.49 10.67
CA GLY A 149 -5.47 -6.20 10.59
C GLY A 149 -5.39 -7.48 9.75
N CYS A 150 -4.76 -7.43 8.56
CA CYS A 150 -4.51 -8.62 7.75
C CYS A 150 -3.64 -9.64 8.49
N LEU A 151 -2.55 -9.22 9.14
CA LEU A 151 -1.66 -10.12 9.87
C LEU A 151 -2.36 -10.81 11.05
N LEU A 152 -3.24 -10.09 11.76
CA LEU A 152 -4.09 -10.67 12.81
C LEU A 152 -5.02 -11.75 12.26
N LEU A 153 -5.67 -11.48 11.11
CA LEU A 153 -6.54 -12.46 10.46
C LEU A 153 -5.76 -13.66 9.95
N LEU A 154 -4.58 -13.46 9.34
CA LEU A 154 -3.72 -14.56 8.88
C LEU A 154 -3.22 -15.43 10.04
N SER A 155 -2.85 -14.81 11.18
CA SER A 155 -2.46 -15.54 12.38
C SER A 155 -3.57 -16.47 12.86
N LYS A 156 -4.79 -15.97 12.99
CA LYS A 156 -5.97 -16.78 13.36
C LYS A 156 -6.27 -17.87 12.33
N LEU A 157 -6.23 -17.52 11.05
CA LEU A 157 -6.55 -18.43 9.96
C LEU A 157 -5.55 -19.60 9.89
N SER A 158 -4.29 -19.38 10.27
CA SER A 158 -3.25 -20.41 10.25
C SER A 158 -3.51 -21.58 11.22
N GLU A 159 -4.34 -21.39 12.23
CA GLU A 159 -4.78 -22.44 13.14
C GLU A 159 -5.84 -23.37 12.51
N HIS A 160 -6.48 -22.94 11.43
CA HIS A 160 -7.63 -23.62 10.85
C HIS A 160 -7.36 -24.23 9.47
N ILE A 161 -6.46 -23.66 8.68
CA ILE A 161 -6.19 -24.14 7.31
C ILE A 161 -4.70 -24.31 7.00
N LYS A 162 -4.44 -25.11 5.98
CA LYS A 162 -3.11 -25.28 5.37
C LYS A 162 -3.25 -25.09 3.85
N PRO A 163 -3.26 -23.85 3.37
CA PRO A 163 -3.44 -23.58 1.95
C PRO A 163 -2.23 -24.07 1.15
N SER A 164 -2.48 -24.61 -0.03
CA SER A 164 -1.44 -25.07 -0.96
C SER A 164 -1.08 -24.00 -2.00
N THR A 165 -2.01 -23.11 -2.29
CA THR A 165 -1.83 -22.00 -3.24
C THR A 165 -2.43 -20.71 -2.69
N ILE A 166 -1.63 -19.66 -2.66
CA ILE A 166 -2.03 -18.35 -2.13
C ILE A 166 -1.71 -17.27 -3.15
N LEU A 167 -2.61 -16.29 -3.29
CA LEU A 167 -2.38 -15.07 -4.05
C LEU A 167 -2.43 -13.86 -3.12
N ASP A 168 -1.41 -13.02 -3.17
CA ASP A 168 -1.39 -11.66 -2.60
C ASP A 168 -1.59 -10.68 -3.77
N LEU A 169 -2.81 -10.15 -3.89
CA LEU A 169 -3.24 -9.29 -4.98
C LEU A 169 -3.17 -7.82 -4.58
N GLY A 170 -2.36 -7.04 -5.28
CA GLY A 170 -1.94 -5.71 -4.85
C GLY A 170 -0.92 -5.81 -3.72
N SER A 171 0.14 -6.59 -3.95
CA SER A 171 1.09 -7.00 -2.91
C SER A 171 1.95 -5.86 -2.35
N GLY A 172 2.05 -4.73 -3.04
CA GLY A 172 2.84 -3.58 -2.60
C GLY A 172 4.28 -3.97 -2.26
N SER A 173 4.65 -3.79 -1.01
CA SER A 173 5.97 -4.18 -0.47
C SER A 173 6.19 -5.70 -0.35
N GLY A 174 5.16 -6.52 -0.58
CA GLY A 174 5.19 -7.97 -0.44
C GLY A 174 5.04 -8.48 0.99
N VAL A 175 4.72 -7.61 1.95
CA VAL A 175 4.65 -7.95 3.38
C VAL A 175 3.68 -9.09 3.69
N LEU A 176 2.50 -9.12 3.05
CA LEU A 176 1.49 -10.15 3.30
C LEU A 176 1.86 -11.47 2.62
N ALA A 177 2.45 -11.43 1.43
CA ALA A 177 3.04 -12.62 0.79
C ALA A 177 4.15 -13.22 1.65
N ILE A 178 5.04 -12.40 2.23
CA ILE A 178 6.11 -12.82 3.14
C ILE A 178 5.50 -13.46 4.40
N ALA A 179 4.50 -12.82 5.00
CA ALA A 179 3.79 -13.34 6.17
C ALA A 179 3.19 -14.73 5.87
N ALA A 180 2.49 -14.86 4.76
CA ALA A 180 1.90 -16.11 4.32
C ALA A 180 2.97 -17.21 4.10
N ALA A 181 4.10 -16.88 3.47
CA ALA A 181 5.19 -17.83 3.24
C ALA A 181 5.81 -18.34 4.56
N LYS A 182 5.96 -17.47 5.54
CA LYS A 182 6.48 -17.83 6.86
C LYS A 182 5.50 -18.69 7.68
N LEU A 183 4.16 -18.49 7.49
CA LEU A 183 3.15 -19.31 8.17
C LEU A 183 3.04 -20.72 7.57
N TRP A 184 2.95 -20.82 6.25
CA TRP A 184 2.51 -22.06 5.61
C TRP A 184 3.58 -22.77 4.78
N ASN A 185 4.72 -22.14 4.55
CA ASN A 185 5.81 -22.70 3.73
C ASN A 185 5.27 -23.34 2.43
N THR A 186 4.47 -22.58 1.68
CA THR A 186 3.79 -23.03 0.46
C THR A 186 4.13 -22.12 -0.72
N LYS A 187 3.57 -22.41 -1.89
CA LYS A 187 3.71 -21.58 -3.08
C LYS A 187 2.78 -20.38 -2.98
N ILE A 188 3.34 -19.18 -3.18
CA ILE A 188 2.61 -17.92 -3.13
C ILE A 188 2.89 -17.13 -4.40
N ILE A 189 1.87 -16.48 -4.92
CA ILE A 189 2.02 -15.49 -5.96
C ILE A 189 1.77 -14.12 -5.34
N ALA A 190 2.72 -13.19 -5.51
CA ALA A 190 2.62 -11.79 -5.15
C ALA A 190 2.50 -10.98 -6.45
N ALA A 191 1.36 -10.34 -6.65
CA ALA A 191 1.07 -9.59 -7.86
C ALA A 191 0.70 -8.15 -7.53
N ASP A 192 1.27 -7.20 -8.28
CA ASP A 192 0.94 -5.79 -8.17
C ASP A 192 0.87 -5.16 -9.57
N ILE A 193 0.06 -4.12 -9.72
CA ILE A 193 -0.04 -3.36 -10.98
C ILE A 193 1.20 -2.48 -11.18
N ASP A 194 1.85 -2.04 -10.09
CA ASP A 194 3.01 -1.17 -10.13
C ASP A 194 4.33 -1.97 -10.24
N PRO A 195 5.12 -1.80 -11.32
CA PRO A 195 6.44 -2.42 -11.44
C PRO A 195 7.42 -2.01 -10.31
N ILE A 196 7.27 -0.82 -9.73
CA ILE A 196 8.12 -0.35 -8.63
C ILE A 196 7.78 -1.15 -7.36
N ALA A 197 6.49 -1.33 -7.06
CA ALA A 197 6.03 -2.18 -5.97
C ALA A 197 6.53 -3.61 -6.13
N THR A 198 6.40 -4.19 -7.33
CA THR A 198 6.92 -5.54 -7.64
C THR A 198 8.43 -5.66 -7.41
N LYS A 199 9.20 -4.65 -7.79
CA LYS A 199 10.65 -4.61 -7.55
C LYS A 199 10.98 -4.54 -6.05
N THR A 200 10.26 -3.73 -5.30
CA THR A 200 10.39 -3.60 -3.84
C THR A 200 10.03 -4.91 -3.15
N ALA A 201 8.91 -5.53 -3.53
CA ALA A 201 8.51 -6.82 -3.00
C ALA A 201 9.59 -7.89 -3.19
N LYS A 202 10.19 -7.98 -4.39
CA LYS A 202 11.30 -8.91 -4.65
C LYS A 202 12.48 -8.70 -3.71
N ALA A 203 12.86 -7.46 -3.45
CA ALA A 203 13.95 -7.15 -2.53
C ALA A 203 13.62 -7.59 -1.09
N ASN A 204 12.42 -7.25 -0.60
CA ASN A 204 11.95 -7.62 0.73
C ASN A 204 11.82 -9.15 0.90
N ILE A 205 11.34 -9.87 -0.12
CA ILE A 205 11.24 -11.33 -0.11
C ILE A 205 12.62 -11.97 0.11
N LEU A 206 13.61 -11.54 -0.67
CA LEU A 206 14.99 -12.03 -0.56
C LEU A 206 15.61 -11.69 0.80
N GLN A 207 15.37 -10.49 1.31
CA GLN A 207 15.86 -10.04 2.62
C GLN A 207 15.26 -10.86 3.78
N ASN A 208 14.06 -11.40 3.61
CA ASN A 208 13.44 -12.33 4.55
C ASN A 208 13.86 -13.80 4.35
N ASN A 209 14.86 -14.07 3.51
CA ASN A 209 15.37 -15.40 3.19
C ASN A 209 14.29 -16.35 2.62
N ILE A 210 13.32 -15.80 1.88
CA ILE A 210 12.31 -16.57 1.19
C ILE A 210 12.75 -16.73 -0.28
N PRO A 211 12.67 -17.94 -0.84
CA PRO A 211 13.04 -18.16 -2.23
C PRO A 211 12.11 -17.39 -3.19
N LEU A 212 12.67 -16.61 -4.09
CA LEU A 212 11.98 -16.18 -5.30
C LEU A 212 12.01 -17.32 -6.30
N ILE A 213 10.85 -17.76 -6.74
CA ILE A 213 10.70 -18.85 -7.72
C ILE A 213 10.21 -18.28 -9.05
N GLU A 214 10.78 -18.80 -10.14
CA GLU A 214 10.31 -18.47 -11.48
C GLU A 214 9.11 -19.36 -11.83
N ASP A 215 8.21 -18.81 -12.64
CA ASP A 215 7.08 -19.57 -13.16
C ASP A 215 7.57 -20.80 -13.91
N ASN A 216 6.85 -21.89 -13.75
CA ASN A 216 6.77 -23.09 -14.57
C ASN A 216 7.44 -24.37 -14.15
N LYS A 217 8.38 -24.46 -13.25
CA LYS A 217 9.15 -25.73 -13.20
C LYS A 217 9.46 -26.29 -11.84
N SER A 218 9.29 -25.51 -10.79
CA SER A 218 9.62 -26.01 -9.46
C SER A 218 8.34 -26.31 -8.69
N GLN A 219 8.29 -27.50 -8.10
CA GLN A 219 7.32 -27.82 -7.05
C GLN A 219 7.74 -27.17 -5.72
N ASP A 220 8.72 -26.28 -5.76
CA ASP A 220 9.34 -25.69 -4.58
C ASP A 220 8.42 -24.64 -3.97
N ASN A 221 8.43 -24.56 -2.65
CA ASN A 221 7.80 -23.51 -1.91
C ASN A 221 8.59 -22.21 -2.07
N GLY A 222 7.89 -21.09 -2.11
CA GLY A 222 8.48 -19.78 -2.31
C GLY A 222 7.49 -18.79 -2.91
N ILE A 223 7.98 -17.65 -3.32
CA ILE A 223 7.12 -16.59 -3.86
C ILE A 223 7.46 -16.34 -5.34
N ILE A 224 6.44 -16.37 -6.19
CA ILE A 224 6.45 -15.80 -7.54
C ILE A 224 6.03 -14.34 -7.40
N CYS A 225 6.87 -13.41 -7.81
CA CYS A 225 6.56 -11.99 -7.73
C CYS A 225 6.51 -11.40 -9.14
N LEU A 226 5.35 -10.86 -9.54
CA LEU A 226 5.09 -10.40 -10.90
C LEU A 226 4.24 -9.12 -10.97
N THR A 227 4.36 -8.41 -12.09
CA THR A 227 3.50 -7.26 -12.38
C THR A 227 2.26 -7.73 -13.16
N SER A 228 1.06 -7.33 -12.68
CA SER A 228 -0.21 -7.67 -13.31
C SER A 228 -1.28 -6.63 -13.01
N ASP A 229 -2.05 -6.27 -14.03
CA ASP A 229 -3.31 -5.55 -13.80
C ASP A 229 -4.40 -6.60 -13.49
N GLY A 230 -4.84 -6.62 -12.22
CA GLY A 230 -5.77 -7.65 -11.75
C GLY A 230 -5.31 -9.06 -12.13
N PHE A 231 -6.14 -9.78 -12.86
CA PHE A 231 -5.92 -11.18 -13.28
C PHE A 231 -5.44 -11.33 -14.75
N GLU A 232 -4.97 -10.27 -15.40
CA GLU A 232 -4.60 -10.32 -16.82
C GLU A 232 -3.35 -11.17 -17.11
N ASN A 233 -2.47 -11.35 -16.12
CA ASN A 233 -1.27 -12.14 -16.31
C ASN A 233 -1.59 -13.65 -16.32
N SER A 234 -1.19 -14.36 -17.39
CA SER A 234 -1.44 -15.77 -17.55
C SER A 234 -0.87 -16.66 -16.44
N ILE A 235 0.17 -16.22 -15.73
CA ILE A 235 0.73 -16.93 -14.58
C ILE A 235 -0.32 -17.06 -13.48
N LEU A 236 -1.14 -16.02 -13.24
CA LEU A 236 -2.20 -16.08 -12.25
C LEU A 236 -3.25 -17.13 -12.59
N ALA A 237 -3.68 -17.19 -13.86
CA ALA A 237 -4.63 -18.19 -14.33
C ALA A 237 -4.06 -19.62 -14.27
N ASN A 238 -2.76 -19.81 -14.52
CA ASN A 238 -2.11 -21.11 -14.45
C ASN A 238 -2.02 -21.68 -13.04
N HIS A 239 -2.07 -20.84 -12.02
CA HIS A 239 -2.02 -21.23 -10.61
C HIS A 239 -3.38 -21.24 -9.92
N ALA A 240 -4.42 -20.71 -10.56
CA ALA A 240 -5.79 -20.80 -10.08
C ALA A 240 -6.32 -22.24 -10.20
N PRO A 241 -7.33 -22.64 -9.38
CA PRO A 241 -7.95 -21.83 -8.31
C PRO A 241 -7.11 -21.84 -7.03
N TYR A 242 -7.15 -20.71 -6.29
CA TYR A 242 -6.42 -20.49 -5.05
C TYR A 242 -7.20 -21.00 -3.82
N ASP A 243 -6.48 -21.38 -2.76
CA ASP A 243 -7.06 -21.69 -1.44
C ASP A 243 -7.31 -20.41 -0.62
N LEU A 244 -6.48 -19.40 -0.87
CA LEU A 244 -6.53 -18.11 -0.18
C LEU A 244 -6.12 -16.99 -1.14
N ILE A 245 -6.92 -15.93 -1.20
CA ILE A 245 -6.51 -14.65 -1.77
C ILE A 245 -6.45 -13.62 -0.65
N ILE A 246 -5.42 -12.80 -0.66
CA ILE A 246 -5.23 -11.66 0.22
C ILE A 246 -5.26 -10.42 -0.69
N ALA A 247 -6.08 -9.42 -0.38
CA ALA A 247 -6.13 -8.17 -1.13
C ALA A 247 -6.26 -6.99 -0.15
N ASN A 248 -5.13 -6.31 0.10
CA ASN A 248 -5.07 -5.10 0.91
C ASN A 248 -4.94 -3.89 -0.01
N ILE A 249 -6.05 -3.54 -0.66
CA ILE A 249 -6.14 -2.46 -1.64
C ILE A 249 -7.38 -1.60 -1.37
N LEU A 250 -7.52 -0.48 -2.06
CA LEU A 250 -8.63 0.45 -1.85
C LEU A 250 -10.00 -0.20 -2.09
N ALA A 251 -11.03 0.26 -1.35
CA ALA A 251 -12.38 -0.32 -1.36
C ALA A 251 -13.04 -0.37 -2.74
N LYS A 252 -12.82 0.63 -3.61
CA LYS A 252 -13.43 0.64 -4.96
C LYS A 252 -12.82 -0.43 -5.89
N PRO A 253 -11.51 -0.60 -6.01
CA PRO A 253 -10.91 -1.76 -6.67
C PRO A 253 -11.39 -3.10 -6.13
N LEU A 254 -11.53 -3.27 -4.80
CA LEU A 254 -12.07 -4.50 -4.20
C LEU A 254 -13.46 -4.85 -4.74
N GLN A 255 -14.34 -3.86 -4.87
CA GLN A 255 -15.69 -4.08 -5.43
C GLN A 255 -15.64 -4.45 -6.91
N ILE A 256 -14.78 -3.80 -7.70
CA ILE A 256 -14.63 -4.06 -9.14
C ILE A 256 -14.08 -5.47 -9.39
N LEU A 257 -13.13 -5.90 -8.58
CA LEU A 257 -12.46 -7.19 -8.73
C LEU A 257 -13.22 -8.36 -8.09
N ALA A 258 -14.39 -8.14 -7.46
CA ALA A 258 -15.10 -9.17 -6.70
C ALA A 258 -15.43 -10.43 -7.52
N GLU A 259 -15.90 -10.29 -8.76
CA GLU A 259 -16.16 -11.39 -9.69
C GLU A 259 -14.86 -12.12 -10.05
N GLY A 260 -13.84 -11.40 -10.50
CA GLY A 260 -12.54 -11.99 -10.87
C GLY A 260 -11.84 -12.70 -9.70
N ILE A 261 -11.93 -12.15 -8.47
CA ILE A 261 -11.43 -12.81 -7.27
C ILE A 261 -12.20 -14.12 -7.03
N THR A 262 -13.52 -14.08 -7.13
CA THR A 262 -14.37 -15.25 -6.89
C THR A 262 -14.10 -16.37 -7.88
N ASP A 263 -13.94 -16.06 -9.16
CA ASP A 263 -13.67 -17.04 -10.22
C ASP A 263 -12.32 -17.74 -10.08
N ASN A 264 -11.38 -17.11 -9.39
CA ASN A 264 -10.04 -17.64 -9.16
C ASN A 264 -9.87 -18.33 -7.79
N LEU A 265 -10.95 -18.51 -7.01
CA LEU A 265 -10.92 -19.18 -5.70
C LEU A 265 -11.64 -20.52 -5.72
N LYS A 266 -11.15 -21.48 -4.92
CA LYS A 266 -11.80 -22.78 -4.69
C LYS A 266 -13.12 -22.64 -3.94
N GLU A 267 -13.93 -23.71 -3.92
CA GLU A 267 -15.23 -23.74 -3.25
C GLU A 267 -15.12 -23.49 -1.73
N ASP A 268 -14.16 -24.10 -1.04
CA ASP A 268 -13.94 -23.95 0.40
C ASP A 268 -12.88 -22.88 0.73
N ALA A 269 -12.63 -21.95 -0.18
CA ALA A 269 -11.55 -20.97 -0.05
C ALA A 269 -11.86 -19.88 0.96
N TYR A 270 -10.80 -19.18 1.34
CA TYR A 270 -10.86 -17.99 2.17
C TYR A 270 -10.36 -16.76 1.41
N LEU A 271 -10.83 -15.60 1.84
CA LEU A 271 -10.48 -14.31 1.25
C LEU A 271 -10.24 -13.29 2.36
N VAL A 272 -9.07 -12.69 2.38
CA VAL A 272 -8.74 -11.56 3.27
C VAL A 272 -8.78 -10.28 2.48
N LEU A 273 -9.63 -9.34 2.90
CA LEU A 273 -9.79 -8.02 2.30
C LEU A 273 -9.43 -6.94 3.31
N SER A 274 -8.70 -5.92 2.89
CA SER A 274 -8.40 -4.74 3.71
C SER A 274 -8.13 -3.51 2.83
N GLY A 275 -7.81 -2.37 3.44
CA GLY A 275 -7.67 -1.11 2.73
C GLY A 275 -9.00 -0.36 2.61
N LEU A 276 -9.93 -0.63 3.53
CA LEU A 276 -11.25 -0.01 3.55
C LEU A 276 -11.55 0.62 4.91
N LEU A 277 -12.25 1.73 4.88
CA LEU A 277 -12.77 2.43 6.04
C LEU A 277 -14.11 1.84 6.48
N ASP A 278 -14.52 2.09 7.75
CA ASP A 278 -15.83 1.69 8.30
C ASP A 278 -16.99 2.01 7.34
N VAL A 279 -17.05 3.23 6.84
CA VAL A 279 -18.11 3.68 5.91
C VAL A 279 -18.14 2.93 4.57
N GLN A 280 -17.09 2.21 4.23
CA GLN A 280 -16.95 1.47 2.97
C GLN A 280 -17.24 -0.03 3.12
N GLU A 281 -17.24 -0.56 4.35
CA GLU A 281 -17.38 -2.00 4.62
C GLU A 281 -18.64 -2.60 3.99
N GLU A 282 -19.80 -1.95 4.20
CA GLU A 282 -21.07 -2.47 3.72
C GLU A 282 -21.10 -2.63 2.20
N ALA A 283 -20.57 -1.64 1.47
CA ALA A 283 -20.51 -1.68 0.01
C ALA A 283 -19.61 -2.80 -0.50
N VAL A 284 -18.44 -2.99 0.14
CA VAL A 284 -17.53 -4.09 -0.18
C VAL A 284 -18.17 -5.43 0.14
N LEU A 285 -18.71 -5.63 1.34
CA LEU A 285 -19.37 -6.88 1.74
C LEU A 285 -20.53 -7.24 0.80
N ASN A 286 -21.32 -6.27 0.35
CA ASN A 286 -22.43 -6.53 -0.56
C ASN A 286 -21.96 -7.04 -1.92
N ALA A 287 -20.82 -6.54 -2.44
CA ALA A 287 -20.25 -7.04 -3.68
C ALA A 287 -19.83 -8.51 -3.58
N TYR A 288 -19.24 -8.91 -2.46
CA TYR A 288 -18.81 -10.29 -2.24
C TYR A 288 -19.98 -11.23 -1.83
N LYS A 289 -20.94 -10.78 -1.04
CA LYS A 289 -22.16 -11.56 -0.75
C LYS A 289 -22.93 -11.94 -2.01
N ALA A 290 -22.98 -11.04 -3.00
CA ALA A 290 -23.59 -11.32 -4.29
C ALA A 290 -22.87 -12.46 -5.05
N GLN A 291 -21.63 -12.78 -4.69
CA GLN A 291 -20.80 -13.84 -5.27
C GLN A 291 -20.74 -15.11 -4.38
N GLY A 292 -21.56 -15.21 -3.33
CA GLY A 292 -21.62 -16.37 -2.45
C GLY A 292 -20.58 -16.37 -1.32
N TRP A 293 -20.17 -15.19 -0.85
CA TRP A 293 -19.25 -15.07 0.28
C TRP A 293 -19.96 -14.65 1.55
N GLU A 294 -19.55 -15.21 2.69
CA GLU A 294 -19.97 -14.78 4.02
C GLU A 294 -18.80 -14.22 4.82
N LEU A 295 -19.11 -13.23 5.67
CA LEU A 295 -18.16 -12.71 6.63
C LEU A 295 -17.89 -13.78 7.71
N PHE A 296 -16.64 -14.23 7.80
CA PHE A 296 -16.21 -15.23 8.78
C PHE A 296 -15.60 -14.58 10.04
N ASP A 297 -14.73 -13.57 9.87
CA ASP A 297 -14.13 -12.79 10.97
C ASP A 297 -13.78 -11.37 10.47
N ARG A 298 -13.53 -10.45 11.38
CA ARG A 298 -13.05 -9.11 11.07
C ARG A 298 -12.08 -8.59 12.11
N GLN A 299 -11.22 -7.67 11.69
CA GLN A 299 -10.41 -6.84 12.57
C GLN A 299 -10.70 -5.37 12.28
N ILE A 300 -10.85 -4.59 13.34
CA ILE A 300 -11.06 -3.15 13.28
C ILE A 300 -9.93 -2.50 14.06
N ILE A 301 -9.15 -1.67 13.39
CA ILE A 301 -8.06 -0.91 14.00
C ILE A 301 -8.27 0.55 13.61
N ASN A 302 -8.60 1.38 14.59
CA ASN A 302 -9.08 2.74 14.38
C ASN A 302 -10.29 2.75 13.43
N GLU A 303 -10.23 3.47 12.32
CA GLU A 303 -11.26 3.56 11.28
C GLU A 303 -11.09 2.52 10.15
N TRP A 304 -10.04 1.69 10.21
CA TRP A 304 -9.69 0.72 9.18
C TRP A 304 -10.22 -0.68 9.49
N HIS A 305 -10.85 -1.28 8.49
CA HIS A 305 -11.41 -2.62 8.59
C HIS A 305 -10.63 -3.62 7.73
N SER A 306 -10.43 -4.81 8.30
CA SER A 306 -9.91 -5.98 7.61
C SER A 306 -10.91 -7.12 7.78
N LEU A 307 -11.29 -7.75 6.69
CA LEU A 307 -12.35 -8.75 6.62
C LEU A 307 -11.78 -10.11 6.23
N LEU A 308 -12.20 -11.15 6.92
CA LEU A 308 -11.99 -12.54 6.51
C LEU A 308 -13.32 -13.08 6.02
N LEU A 309 -13.38 -13.45 4.75
CA LEU A 309 -14.56 -14.05 4.13
C LEU A 309 -14.31 -15.52 3.86
N LYS A 310 -15.39 -16.30 3.89
CA LYS A 310 -15.41 -17.71 3.51
C LYS A 310 -16.46 -17.93 2.43
N LYS A 311 -16.13 -18.72 1.43
CA LYS A 311 -17.09 -19.14 0.38
C LYS A 311 -18.09 -20.14 0.97
N ILE A 312 -19.40 -19.98 0.61
CA ILE A 312 -20.48 -20.86 1.06
C ILE A 312 -20.69 -21.94 0.01
#